data_a15d08ad390b54ef06a6c13f40a3d64b
#
_entry.id   a15d08ad390b54ef06a6c13f40a3d64b
#
_cell.length_a   1.000
_cell.length_b   1.000
_cell.length_c   1.000
_cell.angle_alpha   90.00
_cell.angle_beta   90.00
_cell.angle_gamma   90.00
#
_symmetry.space_group_name_H-M   'P 1'
#
loop_
_entity.id
_entity.type
_entity.pdbx_description
1 polymer ?
#
loop_
_entity_poly.entity_id
_entity_poly.type
_entity_poly.pdbx_seq_one_letter_code
_entity_poly.pdbx_strand_id
1 'polypeptide(L)'
;MKINTLYELLRHGVEKFASRTAFDMFNGESVTYAEVGRRAAAVQEALVGAGVKAGDKVALLSSSMPNWGICYLAVTSAGMVAVPILPDFSGPELDMIIAHSEAKALLVSDKLFSKLSKQTIDSLNIVIRTKNLGIIAQHVTATGSTAVPSPDDLAAIIYTSGTTSSPKGVMLTHKAICAQIDMDFGIFPIDETDV
;
A
#
# COMPACT_ATOMS: atom_id res chain seq x y z
N MET A 1 -15.33 8.36 17.39
CA MET A 1 -14.41 7.22 17.66
C MET A 1 -13.02 7.69 17.24
N LYS A 2 -12.02 7.56 18.09
CA LYS A 2 -10.64 7.93 17.70
C LYS A 2 -10.04 6.77 16.90
N ILE A 3 -9.59 7.04 15.68
CA ILE A 3 -8.93 6.08 14.80
C ILE A 3 -7.42 6.22 15.03
N ASN A 4 -6.74 5.12 15.39
CA ASN A 4 -5.31 5.12 15.68
C ASN A 4 -4.52 4.20 14.75
N THR A 5 -5.19 3.40 13.92
CA THR A 5 -4.55 2.51 12.94
C THR A 5 -5.27 2.57 11.60
N LEU A 6 -4.54 2.29 10.51
CA LEU A 6 -5.11 2.19 9.17
C LEU A 6 -6.06 0.98 9.02
N TYR A 7 -5.91 -0.03 9.88
CA TYR A 7 -6.89 -1.11 10.01
C TYR A 7 -8.24 -0.59 10.50
N GLU A 8 -8.25 0.20 11.58
CA GLU A 8 -9.47 0.82 12.12
C GLU A 8 -10.09 1.78 11.11
N LEU A 9 -9.27 2.55 10.37
CA LEU A 9 -9.72 3.46 9.31
C LEU A 9 -10.47 2.70 8.21
N LEU A 10 -9.84 1.67 7.64
CA LEU A 10 -10.45 0.86 6.59
C LEU A 10 -11.74 0.19 7.08
N ARG A 11 -11.69 -0.46 8.24
CA ARG A 11 -12.85 -1.14 8.83
C ARG A 11 -14.01 -0.18 9.05
N HIS A 12 -13.74 0.98 9.67
CA HIS A 12 -14.78 1.98 9.93
C HIS A 12 -15.43 2.49 8.63
N GLY A 13 -14.61 2.79 7.60
CA GLY A 13 -15.11 3.21 6.29
C GLY A 13 -16.02 2.17 5.66
N VAL A 14 -15.59 0.91 5.65
CA VAL A 14 -16.38 -0.20 5.08
C VAL A 14 -17.67 -0.46 5.86
N GLU A 15 -17.62 -0.45 7.20
CA GLU A 15 -18.80 -0.70 8.03
C GLU A 15 -19.82 0.45 7.98
N LYS A 16 -19.37 1.69 8.01
CA LYS A 16 -20.25 2.86 8.13
C LYS A 16 -20.71 3.41 6.79
N PHE A 17 -19.86 3.34 5.75
CA PHE A 17 -20.08 4.02 4.47
C PHE A 17 -20.12 3.07 3.27
N ALA A 18 -20.44 1.78 3.45
CA ALA A 18 -20.34 0.71 2.46
C ALA A 18 -20.77 1.10 1.04
N SER A 19 -21.92 1.77 0.89
CA SER A 19 -22.49 2.15 -0.41
C SER A 19 -22.03 3.51 -0.95
N ARG A 20 -21.28 4.29 -0.15
CA ARG A 20 -20.76 5.58 -0.60
C ARG A 20 -19.51 5.41 -1.45
N THR A 21 -19.27 6.35 -2.34
CA THR A 21 -18.02 6.44 -3.12
C THR A 21 -16.85 6.74 -2.18
N ALA A 22 -15.79 5.94 -2.27
CA ALA A 22 -14.55 6.14 -1.54
C ALA A 22 -13.46 6.73 -2.43
N PHE A 23 -13.43 6.31 -3.70
CA PHE A 23 -12.53 6.85 -4.73
C PHE A 23 -13.32 7.13 -5.99
N ASP A 24 -13.10 8.30 -6.57
CA ASP A 24 -13.64 8.67 -7.86
C ASP A 24 -12.53 9.17 -8.77
N MET A 25 -12.46 8.64 -9.97
CA MET A 25 -11.44 9.02 -10.94
C MET A 25 -12.08 9.78 -12.09
N PHE A 26 -11.65 10.99 -12.35
CA PHE A 26 -12.17 11.80 -13.44
C PHE A 26 -12.13 11.01 -14.77
N ASN A 27 -13.28 10.87 -15.42
CA ASN A 27 -13.50 10.03 -16.60
C ASN A 27 -13.07 8.56 -16.43
N GLY A 28 -13.07 8.05 -15.22
CA GLY A 28 -12.60 6.71 -14.89
C GLY A 28 -13.57 5.94 -14.01
N GLU A 29 -13.01 5.18 -13.09
CA GLU A 29 -13.74 4.28 -12.20
C GLU A 29 -14.14 4.98 -10.91
N SER A 30 -15.41 4.81 -10.49
CA SER A 30 -15.89 5.10 -9.14
C SER A 30 -15.89 3.83 -8.31
N VAL A 31 -15.30 3.88 -7.10
CA VAL A 31 -15.17 2.72 -6.21
C VAL A 31 -15.81 3.03 -4.87
N THR A 32 -16.76 2.19 -4.43
CA THR A 32 -17.41 2.31 -3.12
C THR A 32 -16.53 1.79 -1.99
N TYR A 33 -16.82 2.18 -0.73
CA TYR A 33 -16.13 1.64 0.45
C TYR A 33 -16.26 0.13 0.56
N ALA A 34 -17.41 -0.45 0.23
CA ALA A 34 -17.59 -1.90 0.20
C ALA A 34 -16.64 -2.57 -0.81
N GLU A 35 -16.49 -1.98 -1.98
CA GLU A 35 -15.57 -2.48 -3.01
C GLU A 35 -14.10 -2.31 -2.60
N VAL A 36 -13.75 -1.21 -1.92
CA VAL A 36 -12.42 -1.04 -1.31
C VAL A 36 -12.11 -2.19 -0.37
N GLY A 37 -13.02 -2.52 0.55
CA GLY A 37 -12.85 -3.63 1.48
C GLY A 37 -12.68 -4.98 0.78
N ARG A 38 -13.50 -5.25 -0.24
CA ARG A 38 -13.44 -6.50 -1.03
C ARG A 38 -12.10 -6.63 -1.79
N ARG A 39 -11.66 -5.57 -2.44
CA ARG A 39 -10.38 -5.56 -3.18
C ARG A 39 -9.18 -5.63 -2.24
N ALA A 40 -9.23 -4.94 -1.11
CA ALA A 40 -8.17 -5.01 -0.10
C ALA A 40 -8.02 -6.44 0.43
N ALA A 41 -9.12 -7.12 0.74
CA ALA A 41 -9.11 -8.52 1.17
C ALA A 41 -8.48 -9.45 0.11
N ALA A 42 -8.80 -9.26 -1.18
CA ALA A 42 -8.22 -10.07 -2.26
C ALA A 42 -6.69 -9.86 -2.39
N VAL A 43 -6.21 -8.63 -2.21
CA VAL A 43 -4.76 -8.34 -2.19
C VAL A 43 -4.08 -9.01 -0.99
N GLN A 44 -4.70 -8.92 0.21
CA GLN A 44 -4.19 -9.58 1.41
C GLN A 44 -4.10 -11.10 1.24
N GLU A 45 -5.13 -11.72 0.69
CA GLU A 45 -5.16 -13.16 0.41
C GLU A 45 -4.03 -13.58 -0.53
N ALA A 46 -3.80 -12.83 -1.61
CA ALA A 46 -2.70 -13.09 -2.54
C ALA A 46 -1.32 -12.95 -1.87
N LEU A 47 -1.12 -11.92 -1.05
CA LEU A 47 0.13 -11.72 -0.30
C LEU A 47 0.38 -12.85 0.69
N VAL A 48 -0.64 -13.22 1.48
CA VAL A 48 -0.57 -14.33 2.45
C VAL A 48 -0.31 -15.66 1.74
N GLY A 49 -0.97 -15.93 0.60
CA GLY A 49 -0.74 -17.12 -0.22
C GLY A 49 0.68 -17.21 -0.82
N ALA A 50 1.40 -16.10 -0.87
CA ALA A 50 2.81 -16.02 -1.25
C ALA A 50 3.78 -15.96 -0.06
N GLY A 51 3.32 -16.27 1.15
CA GLY A 51 4.15 -16.36 2.36
C GLY A 51 4.53 -15.01 2.99
N VAL A 52 3.90 -13.89 2.56
CA VAL A 52 4.13 -12.58 3.17
C VAL A 52 3.44 -12.53 4.54
N LYS A 53 4.11 -11.99 5.55
CA LYS A 53 3.67 -11.98 6.94
C LYS A 53 3.50 -10.55 7.47
N ALA A 54 2.78 -10.42 8.57
CA ALA A 54 2.77 -9.17 9.32
C ALA A 54 4.21 -8.74 9.67
N GLY A 55 4.51 -7.45 9.50
CA GLY A 55 5.85 -6.85 9.62
C GLY A 55 6.70 -6.91 8.35
N ASP A 56 6.37 -7.76 7.37
CA ASP A 56 7.07 -7.76 6.08
C ASP A 56 6.77 -6.50 5.27
N LYS A 57 7.75 -6.05 4.49
CA LYS A 57 7.64 -4.88 3.63
C LYS A 57 7.09 -5.27 2.27
N VAL A 58 6.16 -4.45 1.77
CA VAL A 58 5.53 -4.59 0.45
C VAL A 58 5.74 -3.30 -0.33
N ALA A 59 6.50 -3.38 -1.42
CA ALA A 59 6.73 -2.24 -2.30
C ALA A 59 5.46 -1.88 -3.09
N LEU A 60 5.17 -0.59 -3.22
CA LEU A 60 4.04 -0.07 -3.98
C LEU A 60 4.54 0.97 -4.99
N LEU A 61 4.71 0.55 -6.23
CA LEU A 61 5.24 1.32 -7.34
C LEU A 61 4.16 1.48 -8.43
N SER A 62 3.36 2.51 -8.34
CA SER A 62 2.27 2.73 -9.29
C SER A 62 1.97 4.22 -9.47
N SER A 63 1.42 4.57 -10.63
CA SER A 63 0.77 5.86 -10.84
C SER A 63 -0.50 5.97 -9.99
N SER A 64 -0.94 7.21 -9.75
CA SER A 64 -2.15 7.50 -9.00
C SER A 64 -3.38 6.89 -9.68
N MET A 65 -4.10 6.05 -8.96
CA MET A 65 -5.36 5.40 -9.35
C MET A 65 -6.06 4.88 -8.09
N PRO A 66 -7.36 4.58 -8.12
CA PRO A 66 -8.08 4.04 -6.96
C PRO A 66 -7.40 2.82 -6.33
N ASN A 67 -6.91 1.89 -7.16
CA ASN A 67 -6.21 0.70 -6.66
C ASN A 67 -4.87 1.00 -5.97
N TRP A 68 -4.26 2.19 -6.16
CA TRP A 68 -3.09 2.57 -5.37
C TRP A 68 -3.46 2.71 -3.88
N GLY A 69 -4.52 3.47 -3.59
CA GLY A 69 -5.03 3.64 -2.22
C GLY A 69 -5.53 2.32 -1.63
N ILE A 70 -6.22 1.49 -2.43
CA ILE A 70 -6.69 0.16 -2.01
C ILE A 70 -5.52 -0.75 -1.65
N CYS A 71 -4.47 -0.80 -2.47
CA CYS A 71 -3.26 -1.58 -2.20
C CYS A 71 -2.55 -1.09 -0.93
N TYR A 72 -2.43 0.23 -0.74
CA TYR A 72 -1.84 0.81 0.45
C TYR A 72 -2.60 0.41 1.72
N LEU A 73 -3.94 0.53 1.70
CA LEU A 73 -4.80 0.11 2.80
C LEU A 73 -4.78 -1.40 3.02
N ALA A 74 -4.73 -2.21 1.95
CA ALA A 74 -4.63 -3.65 2.05
C ALA A 74 -3.37 -4.09 2.81
N VAL A 75 -2.22 -3.54 2.44
CA VAL A 75 -0.92 -3.84 3.07
C VAL A 75 -0.93 -3.41 4.54
N THR A 76 -1.24 -2.14 4.79
CA THR A 76 -1.13 -1.56 6.13
C THR A 76 -2.17 -2.14 7.11
N SER A 77 -3.39 -2.40 6.66
CA SER A 77 -4.43 -2.98 7.52
C SER A 77 -4.20 -4.46 7.86
N ALA A 78 -3.34 -5.15 7.10
CA ALA A 78 -2.91 -6.52 7.38
C ALA A 78 -1.73 -6.61 8.37
N GLY A 79 -1.26 -5.47 8.88
CA GLY A 79 -0.06 -5.40 9.73
C GLY A 79 1.25 -5.53 8.95
N MET A 80 1.22 -5.46 7.63
CA MET A 80 2.40 -5.38 6.76
C MET A 80 2.82 -3.92 6.60
N VAL A 81 4.06 -3.68 6.15
CA VAL A 81 4.64 -2.35 6.00
C VAL A 81 4.62 -1.93 4.54
N ALA A 82 3.91 -0.87 4.20
CA ALA A 82 3.91 -0.32 2.85
C ALA A 82 5.22 0.44 2.56
N VAL A 83 5.78 0.23 1.37
CA VAL A 83 6.92 1.00 0.86
C VAL A 83 6.49 1.70 -0.43
N PRO A 84 5.79 2.87 -0.32
CA PRO A 84 5.43 3.65 -1.48
C PRO A 84 6.68 4.20 -2.17
N ILE A 85 6.78 3.96 -3.48
CA ILE A 85 7.92 4.38 -4.29
C ILE A 85 7.43 5.34 -5.38
N LEU A 86 8.10 6.50 -5.50
CA LEU A 86 7.75 7.49 -6.51
C LEU A 86 8.02 6.96 -7.92
N PRO A 87 7.10 7.18 -8.89
CA PRO A 87 7.24 6.70 -10.27
C PRO A 87 8.44 7.29 -11.03
N ASP A 88 8.97 8.43 -10.56
CA ASP A 88 10.02 9.19 -11.23
C ASP A 88 11.43 8.64 -11.01
N PHE A 89 11.61 7.72 -10.06
CA PHE A 89 12.88 7.06 -9.86
C PHE A 89 13.30 6.25 -11.10
N SER A 90 14.60 6.25 -11.39
CA SER A 90 15.21 5.43 -12.44
C SER A 90 15.18 3.94 -12.07
N GLY A 91 15.35 3.05 -13.06
CA GLY A 91 15.39 1.61 -12.82
C GLY A 91 16.38 1.18 -11.74
N PRO A 92 17.67 1.62 -11.80
CA PRO A 92 18.64 1.32 -10.75
C PRO A 92 18.25 1.82 -9.35
N GLU A 93 17.63 3.00 -9.25
CA GLU A 93 17.13 3.52 -7.95
C GLU A 93 15.97 2.68 -7.42
N LEU A 94 15.05 2.25 -8.30
CA LEU A 94 13.95 1.35 -7.94
C LEU A 94 14.46 0.02 -7.41
N ASP A 95 15.41 -0.60 -8.12
CA ASP A 95 16.03 -1.86 -7.71
C ASP A 95 16.74 -1.70 -6.34
N MET A 96 17.45 -0.60 -6.14
CA MET A 96 18.12 -0.28 -4.89
C MET A 96 17.13 -0.09 -3.73
N ILE A 97 16.03 0.65 -3.93
CA ILE A 97 15.02 0.87 -2.91
C ILE A 97 14.33 -0.44 -2.51
N ILE A 98 13.97 -1.27 -3.48
CA ILE A 98 13.32 -2.57 -3.23
C ILE A 98 14.26 -3.47 -2.45
N ALA A 99 15.54 -3.54 -2.82
CA ALA A 99 16.55 -4.32 -2.11
C ALA A 99 16.80 -3.77 -0.70
N HIS A 100 17.01 -2.46 -0.55
CA HIS A 100 17.28 -1.82 0.74
C HIS A 100 16.11 -1.91 1.73
N SER A 101 14.87 -1.85 1.23
CA SER A 101 13.68 -2.02 2.05
C SER A 101 13.43 -3.48 2.47
N GLU A 102 14.14 -4.42 1.85
CA GLU A 102 13.91 -5.87 2.02
C GLU A 102 12.47 -6.28 1.70
N ALA A 103 11.85 -5.62 0.72
CA ALA A 103 10.48 -5.90 0.33
C ALA A 103 10.31 -7.36 -0.11
N LYS A 104 9.26 -8.01 0.36
CA LYS A 104 8.91 -9.40 0.01
C LYS A 104 7.95 -9.48 -1.17
N ALA A 105 7.21 -8.40 -1.43
CA ALA A 105 6.24 -8.34 -2.51
C ALA A 105 6.26 -6.97 -3.18
N LEU A 106 5.72 -6.91 -4.40
CA LEU A 106 5.59 -5.68 -5.18
C LEU A 106 4.18 -5.56 -5.77
N LEU A 107 3.58 -4.41 -5.56
CA LEU A 107 2.35 -3.97 -6.21
C LEU A 107 2.73 -2.91 -7.24
N VAL A 108 2.52 -3.16 -8.54
CA VAL A 108 3.12 -2.34 -9.61
C VAL A 108 2.17 -2.07 -10.77
N SER A 109 2.26 -0.88 -11.37
CA SER A 109 1.59 -0.58 -12.65
C SER A 109 2.41 -1.08 -13.85
N ASP A 110 1.73 -1.47 -14.94
CA ASP A 110 2.36 -2.06 -16.13
C ASP A 110 3.51 -1.22 -16.68
N LYS A 111 3.32 0.10 -16.76
CA LYS A 111 4.33 1.03 -17.28
C LYS A 111 5.61 1.04 -16.44
N LEU A 112 5.49 0.90 -15.13
CA LEU A 112 6.62 0.97 -14.19
C LEU A 112 7.28 -0.40 -14.00
N PHE A 113 6.55 -1.48 -14.20
CA PHE A 113 7.09 -2.84 -14.16
C PHE A 113 8.27 -3.03 -15.13
N SER A 114 8.20 -2.44 -16.33
CA SER A 114 9.26 -2.53 -17.33
C SER A 114 10.58 -1.81 -16.95
N LYS A 115 10.57 -0.98 -15.91
CA LYS A 115 11.77 -0.31 -15.39
C LYS A 115 12.63 -1.20 -14.48
N LEU A 116 12.05 -2.30 -13.96
CA LEU A 116 12.70 -3.16 -12.97
C LEU A 116 13.59 -4.20 -13.63
N SER A 117 14.71 -4.51 -12.96
CA SER A 117 15.56 -5.60 -13.38
C SER A 117 14.92 -6.96 -13.14
N LYS A 118 15.29 -7.96 -13.96
CA LYS A 118 14.85 -9.34 -13.73
C LYS A 118 15.29 -9.85 -12.36
N GLN A 119 16.48 -9.48 -11.90
CA GLN A 119 17.01 -9.89 -10.60
C GLN A 119 16.11 -9.41 -9.46
N THR A 120 15.65 -8.16 -9.49
CA THR A 120 14.70 -7.62 -8.50
C THR A 120 13.38 -8.37 -8.52
N ILE A 121 12.81 -8.63 -9.72
CA ILE A 121 11.57 -9.37 -9.85
C ILE A 121 11.71 -10.79 -9.27
N ASP A 122 12.78 -11.50 -9.61
CA ASP A 122 13.02 -12.89 -9.16
C ASP A 122 13.30 -12.99 -7.63
N SER A 123 13.69 -11.88 -6.98
CA SER A 123 13.92 -11.83 -5.52
C SER A 123 12.64 -11.71 -4.68
N LEU A 124 11.52 -11.36 -5.31
CA LEU A 124 10.25 -11.14 -4.63
C LEU A 124 9.43 -12.43 -4.54
N ASN A 125 8.66 -12.58 -3.47
CA ASN A 125 7.74 -13.71 -3.33
C ASN A 125 6.61 -13.64 -4.36
N ILE A 126 6.08 -12.43 -4.60
CA ILE A 126 4.96 -12.18 -5.50
C ILE A 126 5.02 -10.76 -6.07
N VAL A 127 4.57 -10.63 -7.32
CA VAL A 127 4.34 -9.34 -8.00
C VAL A 127 2.91 -9.29 -8.48
N ILE A 128 2.19 -8.24 -8.08
CA ILE A 128 0.77 -8.02 -8.38
C ILE A 128 0.63 -6.74 -9.20
N ARG A 129 -0.19 -6.81 -10.24
CA ARG A 129 -0.54 -5.64 -11.07
C ARG A 129 -1.57 -4.77 -10.37
N THR A 130 -1.31 -3.45 -10.22
CA THR A 130 -2.26 -2.55 -9.58
C THR A 130 -3.52 -2.29 -10.41
N LYS A 131 -3.45 -2.36 -11.75
CA LYS A 131 -4.58 -2.06 -12.63
C LYS A 131 -5.79 -2.97 -12.38
N ASN A 132 -5.57 -4.26 -12.20
CA ASN A 132 -6.64 -5.26 -12.06
C ASN A 132 -6.42 -6.24 -10.89
N LEU A 133 -5.42 -5.98 -10.06
CA LEU A 133 -5.00 -6.79 -8.92
C LEU A 133 -4.61 -8.24 -9.29
N GLY A 134 -4.29 -8.46 -10.56
CA GLY A 134 -3.84 -9.77 -11.06
C GLY A 134 -2.38 -10.04 -10.76
N ILE A 135 -2.05 -11.30 -10.50
CA ILE A 135 -0.68 -11.76 -10.26
C ILE A 135 0.10 -11.74 -11.59
N ILE A 136 1.27 -11.08 -11.59
CA ILE A 136 2.22 -11.05 -12.71
C ILE A 136 3.23 -12.17 -12.56
N ALA A 137 3.78 -12.35 -11.36
CA ALA A 137 4.74 -13.38 -11.02
C ALA A 137 4.54 -13.82 -9.56
N GLN A 138 4.75 -15.11 -9.30
CA GLN A 138 4.75 -15.66 -7.94
C GLN A 138 5.84 -16.71 -7.85
N HIS A 139 6.82 -16.49 -7.00
CA HIS A 139 7.99 -17.35 -6.83
C HIS A 139 7.91 -18.19 -5.55
N VAL A 140 7.06 -17.78 -4.60
CA VAL A 140 6.83 -18.47 -3.35
C VAL A 140 5.36 -18.82 -3.21
N THR A 141 5.09 -20.10 -2.88
CA THR A 141 3.77 -20.56 -2.44
C THR A 141 3.94 -21.09 -1.03
N ALA A 142 3.51 -20.29 -0.06
CA ALA A 142 3.61 -20.60 1.37
C ALA A 142 2.52 -19.82 2.11
N THR A 143 2.18 -20.28 3.31
CA THR A 143 1.21 -19.57 4.13
C THR A 143 1.91 -18.48 4.92
N GLY A 144 1.57 -17.22 4.60
CA GLY A 144 1.92 -16.05 5.39
C GLY A 144 0.91 -15.83 6.54
N SER A 145 0.87 -14.60 7.05
CA SER A 145 -0.06 -14.23 8.11
C SER A 145 -0.38 -12.75 8.10
N THR A 146 -1.57 -12.40 8.54
CA THR A 146 -1.95 -11.02 8.88
C THR A 146 -1.98 -10.86 10.41
N ALA A 147 -1.89 -9.62 10.86
CA ALA A 147 -2.14 -9.24 12.25
C ALA A 147 -2.90 -7.92 12.28
N VAL A 148 -3.72 -7.72 13.31
CA VAL A 148 -4.28 -6.39 13.60
C VAL A 148 -3.14 -5.53 14.15
N PRO A 149 -2.77 -4.43 13.47
CA PRO A 149 -1.65 -3.63 13.89
C PRO A 149 -1.95 -2.81 15.15
N SER A 150 -0.92 -2.63 15.96
CA SER A 150 -0.90 -1.66 17.05
C SER A 150 -0.64 -0.24 16.51
N PRO A 151 -1.08 0.83 17.22
CA PRO A 151 -0.79 2.21 16.84
C PRO A 151 0.70 2.53 16.66
N ASP A 152 1.57 1.89 17.43
CA ASP A 152 3.01 2.12 17.40
C ASP A 152 3.74 1.19 16.40
N ASP A 153 3.04 0.24 15.77
CA ASP A 153 3.61 -0.58 14.71
C ASP A 153 3.91 0.27 13.46
N LEU A 154 4.95 -0.13 12.74
CA LEU A 154 5.35 0.49 11.49
C LEU A 154 4.31 0.25 10.41
N ALA A 155 3.80 1.32 9.81
CA ALA A 155 2.82 1.26 8.73
C ALA A 155 3.44 1.50 7.36
N ALA A 156 4.43 2.42 7.27
CA ALA A 156 5.06 2.76 6.00
C ALA A 156 6.52 3.16 6.13
N ILE A 157 7.29 2.96 5.04
CA ILE A 157 8.64 3.51 4.85
C ILE A 157 8.63 4.33 3.56
N ILE A 158 8.83 5.64 3.68
CA ILE A 158 8.82 6.56 2.54
C ILE A 158 10.25 6.93 2.18
N TYR A 159 10.67 6.59 0.96
CA TYR A 159 11.99 6.96 0.44
C TYR A 159 11.95 8.35 -0.16
N THR A 160 12.94 9.16 0.22
CA THR A 160 13.14 10.50 -0.33
C THR A 160 14.38 10.52 -1.22
N SER A 161 14.37 11.36 -2.26
CA SER A 161 15.55 11.68 -3.08
C SER A 161 16.52 12.50 -2.23
N GLY A 162 17.35 11.82 -1.43
CA GLY A 162 18.37 12.49 -0.63
C GLY A 162 19.53 12.97 -1.49
N THR A 163 20.18 14.06 -1.07
CA THR A 163 21.44 14.58 -1.68
C THR A 163 22.64 13.64 -1.47
N THR A 164 22.46 12.50 -0.80
CA THR A 164 23.50 11.51 -0.47
C THR A 164 23.31 10.26 -1.33
N SER A 165 24.42 9.56 -1.62
CA SER A 165 24.49 8.40 -2.51
C SER A 165 23.70 7.14 -2.08
N SER A 166 23.08 7.14 -0.91
CA SER A 166 22.25 6.02 -0.42
C SER A 166 20.81 6.47 -0.16
N PRO A 167 19.81 5.64 -0.52
CA PRO A 167 18.41 5.95 -0.26
C PRO A 167 18.14 6.02 1.25
N LYS A 168 17.36 7.03 1.68
CA LYS A 168 16.93 7.19 3.07
C LYS A 168 15.44 6.93 3.16
N GLY A 169 15.06 5.99 4.01
CA GLY A 169 13.67 5.67 4.29
C GLY A 169 13.20 6.29 5.60
N VAL A 170 12.15 7.11 5.54
CA VAL A 170 11.47 7.66 6.71
C VAL A 170 10.43 6.64 7.17
N MET A 171 10.54 6.19 8.41
CA MET A 171 9.64 5.22 9.02
C MET A 171 8.45 5.93 9.68
N LEU A 172 7.24 5.53 9.32
CA LEU A 172 5.99 6.09 9.84
C LEU A 172 5.16 4.99 10.51
N THR A 173 4.77 5.23 11.77
CA THR A 173 3.85 4.35 12.49
C THR A 173 2.40 4.62 12.09
N HIS A 174 1.49 3.68 12.39
CA HIS A 174 0.05 3.87 12.21
C HIS A 174 -0.44 5.13 12.91
N LYS A 175 -0.02 5.32 14.17
CA LYS A 175 -0.38 6.49 14.98
C LYS A 175 0.08 7.81 14.36
N ALA A 176 1.29 7.86 13.79
CA ALA A 176 1.81 9.07 13.16
C ALA A 176 0.96 9.47 11.94
N ILE A 177 0.58 8.49 11.11
CA ILE A 177 -0.27 8.73 9.94
C ILE A 177 -1.68 9.15 10.35
N CYS A 178 -2.29 8.46 11.32
CA CYS A 178 -3.63 8.80 11.80
C CYS A 178 -3.68 10.17 12.46
N ALA A 179 -2.62 10.56 13.21
CA ALA A 179 -2.53 11.89 13.82
C ALA A 179 -2.47 13.01 12.75
N GLN A 180 -1.79 12.77 11.63
CA GLN A 180 -1.78 13.71 10.51
C GLN A 180 -3.18 13.86 9.90
N ILE A 181 -3.89 12.76 9.68
CA ILE A 181 -5.27 12.77 9.18
C ILE A 181 -6.18 13.56 10.13
N ASP A 182 -6.09 13.32 11.45
CA ASP A 182 -6.89 14.06 12.45
C ASP A 182 -6.58 15.57 12.43
N MET A 183 -5.33 15.97 12.22
CA MET A 183 -4.94 17.37 12.08
C MET A 183 -5.52 18.01 10.83
N ASP A 184 -5.48 17.32 9.71
CA ASP A 184 -5.99 17.81 8.42
C ASP A 184 -7.51 18.03 8.49
N PHE A 185 -8.26 17.12 9.11
CA PHE A 185 -9.69 17.30 9.39
C PHE A 185 -9.99 18.47 10.34
N GLY A 186 -9.08 18.81 11.26
CA GLY A 186 -9.19 19.98 12.12
C GLY A 186 -8.97 21.31 11.41
N ILE A 187 -8.27 21.30 10.27
CA ILE A 187 -7.92 22.49 9.48
C ILE A 187 -8.91 22.67 8.30
N PHE A 188 -9.21 21.58 7.61
CA PHE A 188 -10.10 21.59 6.46
C PHE A 188 -11.48 21.05 6.88
N PRO A 189 -12.58 21.81 6.68
CA PRO A 189 -13.91 21.35 7.01
C PRO A 189 -14.42 20.35 5.97
N ILE A 190 -13.80 19.16 5.96
CA ILE A 190 -14.20 18.03 5.12
C ILE A 190 -15.29 17.27 5.87
N ASP A 191 -16.42 17.03 5.22
CA ASP A 191 -17.52 16.29 5.79
C ASP A 191 -17.99 15.14 4.86
N GLU A 192 -19.07 14.50 5.28
CA GLU A 192 -19.61 13.33 4.58
C GLU A 192 -20.29 13.65 3.22
N THR A 193 -20.33 14.91 2.81
CA THR A 193 -20.86 15.35 1.51
C THR A 193 -19.75 15.58 0.49
N ASP A 194 -18.48 15.62 0.94
CA ASP A 194 -17.32 15.78 0.07
C ASP A 194 -16.97 14.42 -0.59
N VAL A 195 -16.64 14.48 -1.89
CA VAL A 195 -16.20 13.32 -2.69
C VAL A 195 -14.91 13.65 -3.44
#